data_7e9d00b1cc633b038930e3019b860665
#
_entry.id   7e9d00b1cc633b038930e3019b860665
#
_cell.length_a   1.000
_cell.length_b   1.000
_cell.length_c   1.000
_cell.angle_alpha   90.00
_cell.angle_beta   90.00
_cell.angle_gamma   90.00
#
_symmetry.space_group_name_H-M   'P 1'
#
loop_
_entity.id
_entity.type
_entity.pdbx_description
1 polymer ?
#
loop_
_entity_poly.entity_id
_entity_poly.type
_entity_poly.pdbx_seq_one_letter_code
_entity_poly.pdbx_strand_id
1 'polypeptide(L)'
;MKRKIIEIDTDRCNGCGDCIPNCAEGALQLIDGKARLISDLFCDGLGACIGKCPTGALRVVEREAVPYDERRVMENIVRQGAATIRAHLIHLKDHGETRLLSEAVACLKEKGYEVPALESVKPMACGCSGSLAKRIAAASKKEVVAGASALRQWPVQLKLLNPAAAYFDNADLLVSADCVAHAYGGFHKELLEGRILIIFCPKLDSDLDVYVEKLAEIFRLHDIRSVTVARMEVPCCGGTVAIVEKALELAGKEKKLKVNIVGIDGCMQTE
;
A
#
# COMPACT_ATOMS: atom_id res chain seq x y z
N MET A 1 -16.79 29.62 -13.64
CA MET A 1 -17.08 28.63 -14.71
C MET A 1 -17.37 27.29 -14.05
N LYS A 2 -18.41 26.59 -14.51
CA LYS A 2 -18.75 25.26 -13.96
C LYS A 2 -17.68 24.26 -14.34
N ARG A 3 -17.14 23.52 -13.36
CA ARG A 3 -16.19 22.44 -13.56
C ARG A 3 -16.22 21.44 -12.40
N LYS A 4 -15.64 20.27 -12.62
CA LYS A 4 -15.43 19.26 -11.59
C LYS A 4 -14.44 19.76 -10.54
N ILE A 5 -14.74 19.51 -9.27
CA ILE A 5 -13.90 19.89 -8.14
C ILE A 5 -14.19 18.97 -6.96
N ILE A 6 -13.26 18.85 -6.04
CA ILE A 6 -13.45 18.06 -4.83
C ILE A 6 -14.28 18.86 -3.80
N GLU A 7 -15.32 18.24 -3.28
CA GLU A 7 -16.08 18.71 -2.13
C GLU A 7 -15.86 17.79 -0.94
N ILE A 8 -15.75 18.39 0.24
CA ILE A 8 -15.46 17.68 1.48
C ILE A 8 -16.63 17.82 2.43
N ASP A 9 -17.24 16.70 2.79
CA ASP A 9 -18.23 16.61 3.86
C ASP A 9 -17.49 16.65 5.20
N THR A 10 -17.56 17.81 5.86
CA THR A 10 -16.85 18.04 7.12
C THR A 10 -17.42 17.24 8.28
N ASP A 11 -18.69 16.83 8.23
CA ASP A 11 -19.31 16.04 9.29
C ASP A 11 -18.82 14.59 9.22
N ARG A 12 -18.63 14.06 8.03
CA ARG A 12 -18.07 12.73 7.79
C ARG A 12 -16.55 12.68 7.92
N CYS A 13 -15.85 13.79 7.74
CA CYS A 13 -14.40 13.84 7.83
C CYS A 13 -13.94 13.61 9.27
N ASN A 14 -13.13 12.57 9.52
CA ASN A 14 -12.55 12.25 10.82
C ASN A 14 -11.14 12.84 11.03
N GLY A 15 -10.59 13.57 10.03
CA GLY A 15 -9.27 14.22 10.13
C GLY A 15 -8.07 13.28 10.01
N CYS A 16 -8.22 12.06 9.48
CA CYS A 16 -7.12 11.09 9.34
C CYS A 16 -5.93 11.59 8.50
N GLY A 17 -6.16 12.52 7.56
CA GLY A 17 -5.11 13.10 6.72
C GLY A 17 -4.74 12.26 5.49
N ASP A 18 -5.33 11.08 5.27
CA ASP A 18 -4.95 10.15 4.19
C ASP A 18 -5.16 10.72 2.79
N CYS A 19 -6.02 11.74 2.64
CA CYS A 19 -6.24 12.43 1.37
C CYS A 19 -5.11 13.42 1.01
N ILE A 20 -4.36 13.92 2.00
CA ILE A 20 -3.35 14.98 1.80
C ILE A 20 -2.20 14.51 0.90
N PRO A 21 -1.49 13.39 1.19
CA PRO A 21 -0.39 12.93 0.34
C PRO A 21 -0.82 12.45 -1.04
N ASN A 22 -2.14 12.26 -1.26
CA ASN A 22 -2.70 11.83 -2.54
C ASN A 22 -3.20 13.01 -3.40
N CYS A 23 -3.07 14.24 -2.92
CA CYS A 23 -3.30 15.45 -3.69
C CYS A 23 -1.94 15.97 -4.16
N ALA A 24 -1.52 15.57 -5.36
CA ALA A 24 -0.23 15.96 -5.93
C ALA A 24 -0.09 17.47 -6.07
N GLU A 25 -1.21 18.16 -6.33
CA GLU A 25 -1.31 19.61 -6.54
C GLU A 25 -1.24 20.39 -5.21
N GLY A 26 -1.34 19.72 -4.06
CA GLY A 26 -1.31 20.34 -2.74
C GLY A 26 -2.54 21.20 -2.41
N ALA A 27 -3.66 20.91 -3.07
CA ALA A 27 -4.92 21.65 -2.87
C ALA A 27 -5.61 21.33 -1.54
N LEU A 28 -5.26 20.23 -0.87
CA LEU A 28 -5.84 19.80 0.40
C LEU A 28 -4.90 20.03 1.57
N GLN A 29 -5.46 20.53 2.69
CA GLN A 29 -4.74 20.67 3.95
C GLN A 29 -5.62 20.24 5.13
N LEU A 30 -4.98 19.82 6.23
CA LEU A 30 -5.65 19.61 7.51
C LEU A 30 -5.70 20.95 8.27
N ILE A 31 -6.91 21.43 8.53
CA ILE A 31 -7.16 22.66 9.30
C ILE A 31 -8.20 22.32 10.36
N ASP A 32 -7.89 22.59 11.61
CA ASP A 32 -8.75 22.29 12.77
C ASP A 32 -9.23 20.83 12.81
N GLY A 33 -8.32 19.88 12.48
CA GLY A 33 -8.61 18.45 12.49
C GLY A 33 -9.54 17.97 11.36
N LYS A 34 -9.77 18.77 10.33
CA LYS A 34 -10.59 18.44 9.16
C LYS A 34 -9.82 18.71 7.86
N ALA A 35 -10.00 17.88 6.86
CA ALA A 35 -9.50 18.18 5.53
C ALA A 35 -10.24 19.40 4.95
N ARG A 36 -9.51 20.31 4.35
CA ARG A 36 -10.03 21.51 3.69
C ARG A 36 -9.43 21.67 2.31
N LEU A 37 -10.24 22.05 1.33
CA LEU A 37 -9.75 22.52 0.04
C LEU A 37 -9.32 23.98 0.21
N ILE A 38 -8.03 24.28 0.07
CA ILE A 38 -7.48 25.61 0.34
C ILE A 38 -7.69 26.60 -0.81
N SER A 39 -7.81 26.09 -2.03
CA SER A 39 -8.13 26.90 -3.21
C SER A 39 -8.63 26.03 -4.33
N ASP A 40 -9.69 26.48 -5.01
CA ASP A 40 -10.21 25.83 -6.22
C ASP A 40 -9.14 25.79 -7.32
N LEU A 41 -8.31 26.82 -7.39
CA LEU A 41 -7.27 26.98 -8.42
C LEU A 41 -6.27 25.82 -8.48
N PHE A 42 -5.99 25.17 -7.35
CA PHE A 42 -5.04 24.07 -7.26
C PHE A 42 -5.69 22.70 -7.40
N CYS A 43 -7.02 22.59 -7.38
CA CYS A 43 -7.73 21.33 -7.52
C CYS A 43 -8.04 21.05 -8.99
N ASP A 44 -7.47 20.00 -9.56
CA ASP A 44 -7.74 19.53 -10.94
C ASP A 44 -9.13 18.89 -11.08
N GLY A 45 -9.72 18.40 -9.97
CA GLY A 45 -11.01 17.74 -9.96
C GLY A 45 -10.98 16.28 -10.44
N LEU A 46 -9.80 15.67 -10.64
CA LEU A 46 -9.64 14.30 -11.13
C LEU A 46 -9.93 13.24 -10.06
N GLY A 47 -9.83 13.59 -8.77
CA GLY A 47 -10.31 12.75 -7.67
C GLY A 47 -9.34 11.70 -7.16
N ALA A 48 -8.03 11.81 -7.40
CA ALA A 48 -7.02 10.91 -6.87
C ALA A 48 -7.05 10.76 -5.34
N CYS A 49 -7.50 11.81 -4.63
CA CYS A 49 -7.63 11.83 -3.17
C CYS A 49 -8.85 11.05 -2.64
N ILE A 50 -9.87 10.75 -3.47
CA ILE A 50 -11.16 10.16 -3.02
C ILE A 50 -10.97 8.72 -2.57
N GLY A 51 -10.26 7.90 -3.34
CA GLY A 51 -10.08 6.46 -3.09
C GLY A 51 -9.32 6.14 -1.79
N LYS A 52 -8.80 7.15 -1.10
CA LYS A 52 -8.05 7.00 0.16
C LYS A 52 -8.83 7.47 1.39
N CYS A 53 -10.04 8.00 1.21
CA CYS A 53 -10.85 8.47 2.33
C CYS A 53 -11.62 7.31 2.99
N PRO A 54 -11.28 6.91 4.23
CA PRO A 54 -11.91 5.76 4.89
C PRO A 54 -13.38 6.02 5.25
N THR A 55 -13.77 7.30 5.38
CA THR A 55 -15.14 7.69 5.74
C THR A 55 -15.98 8.08 4.52
N GLY A 56 -15.38 8.11 3.31
CA GLY A 56 -16.06 8.59 2.10
C GLY A 56 -16.50 10.04 2.19
N ALA A 57 -15.76 10.88 2.91
CA ALA A 57 -16.07 12.30 3.09
C ALA A 57 -15.76 13.16 1.85
N LEU A 58 -15.00 12.63 0.87
CA LEU A 58 -14.65 13.35 -0.35
C LEU A 58 -15.49 12.87 -1.53
N ARG A 59 -15.93 13.82 -2.35
CA ARG A 59 -16.64 13.53 -3.61
C ARG A 59 -16.28 14.53 -4.70
N VAL A 60 -16.37 14.13 -5.96
CA VAL A 60 -16.33 15.06 -7.11
C VAL A 60 -17.71 15.66 -7.29
N VAL A 61 -17.78 16.97 -7.34
CA VAL A 61 -19.01 17.72 -7.67
C VAL A 61 -18.73 18.66 -8.84
N GLU A 62 -19.77 19.01 -9.58
CA GLU A 62 -19.71 20.05 -10.59
C GLU A 62 -20.34 21.33 -10.03
N ARG A 63 -19.52 22.36 -9.83
CA ARG A 63 -19.96 23.66 -9.32
C ARG A 63 -19.19 24.81 -9.96
N GLU A 64 -19.69 26.01 -9.75
CA GLU A 64 -18.94 27.22 -10.04
C GLU A 64 -17.64 27.23 -9.24
N ALA A 65 -16.49 27.29 -9.93
CA ALA A 65 -15.16 27.30 -9.35
C ALA A 65 -14.20 28.16 -10.17
N VAL A 66 -13.17 28.68 -9.50
CA VAL A 66 -12.06 29.37 -10.17
C VAL A 66 -11.40 28.40 -11.16
N PRO A 67 -11.03 28.83 -12.37
CA PRO A 67 -10.34 27.97 -13.33
C PRO A 67 -9.05 27.40 -12.72
N TYR A 68 -8.78 26.13 -13.02
CA TYR A 68 -7.51 25.49 -12.68
C TYR A 68 -6.37 26.13 -13.50
N ASP A 69 -5.22 26.36 -12.85
CA ASP A 69 -4.08 27.01 -13.48
C ASP A 69 -2.81 26.16 -13.25
N GLU A 70 -2.45 25.37 -14.26
CA GLU A 70 -1.30 24.48 -14.22
C GLU A 70 0.01 25.21 -13.94
N ARG A 71 0.21 26.40 -14.47
CA ARG A 71 1.44 27.17 -14.26
C ARG A 71 1.64 27.58 -12.79
N ARG A 72 0.56 27.97 -12.11
CA ARG A 72 0.59 28.27 -10.67
C ARG A 72 0.77 27.02 -9.81
N VAL A 73 0.15 25.90 -10.22
CA VAL A 73 0.36 24.61 -9.58
C VAL A 73 1.83 24.20 -9.67
N MET A 74 2.43 24.30 -10.86
CA MET A 74 3.84 24.01 -11.07
C MET A 74 4.79 24.87 -10.24
N GLU A 75 4.44 26.10 -9.88
CA GLU A 75 5.23 26.91 -8.95
C GLU A 75 5.37 26.30 -7.56
N ASN A 76 4.31 25.64 -7.08
CA ASN A 76 4.36 24.91 -5.82
C ASN A 76 5.08 23.57 -5.95
N ILE A 77 4.84 22.84 -7.04
CA ILE A 77 5.40 21.51 -7.30
C ILE A 77 6.92 21.56 -7.42
N VAL A 78 7.48 22.54 -8.13
CA VAL A 78 8.93 22.66 -8.28
C VAL A 78 9.66 22.92 -6.95
N ARG A 79 9.01 23.60 -6.01
CA ARG A 79 9.57 23.84 -4.66
C ARG A 79 9.67 22.55 -3.83
N GLN A 80 8.84 21.56 -4.14
CA GLN A 80 8.81 20.26 -3.44
C GLN A 80 9.81 19.25 -3.99
N GLY A 81 10.48 19.57 -5.10
CA GLY A 81 11.59 18.79 -5.66
C GLY A 81 11.20 17.79 -6.75
N ALA A 82 12.23 17.16 -7.33
CA ALA A 82 12.14 16.32 -8.53
C ALA A 82 11.16 15.13 -8.41
N ALA A 83 11.02 14.55 -7.23
CA ALA A 83 10.10 13.44 -6.98
C ALA A 83 8.63 13.87 -7.13
N THR A 84 8.28 15.06 -6.61
CA THR A 84 6.92 15.62 -6.72
C THR A 84 6.63 16.05 -8.16
N ILE A 85 7.60 16.66 -8.86
CA ILE A 85 7.48 16.99 -10.29
C ILE A 85 7.13 15.73 -11.09
N ARG A 86 7.89 14.65 -10.88
CA ARG A 86 7.65 13.39 -11.59
C ARG A 86 6.27 12.80 -11.29
N ALA A 87 5.88 12.78 -10.01
CA ALA A 87 4.58 12.25 -9.59
C ALA A 87 3.41 13.02 -10.24
N HIS A 88 3.49 14.35 -10.27
CA HIS A 88 2.48 15.19 -10.91
C HIS A 88 2.38 14.96 -12.42
N LEU A 89 3.51 14.92 -13.12
CA LEU A 89 3.51 14.66 -14.58
C LEU A 89 2.95 13.27 -14.92
N ILE A 90 3.25 12.25 -14.10
CA ILE A 90 2.69 10.91 -14.26
C ILE A 90 1.18 10.94 -14.02
N HIS A 91 0.72 11.64 -12.97
CA HIS A 91 -0.70 11.81 -12.67
C HIS A 91 -1.47 12.41 -13.86
N LEU A 92 -0.99 13.52 -14.43
CA LEU A 92 -1.61 14.14 -15.62
C LEU A 92 -1.63 13.19 -16.83
N LYS A 93 -0.55 12.42 -17.02
CA LYS A 93 -0.45 11.42 -18.08
C LYS A 93 -1.47 10.28 -17.91
N ASP A 94 -1.57 9.73 -16.72
CA ASP A 94 -2.44 8.59 -16.42
C ASP A 94 -3.93 8.95 -16.52
N HIS A 95 -4.28 10.21 -16.25
CA HIS A 95 -5.62 10.76 -16.44
C HIS A 95 -5.89 11.29 -17.85
N GLY A 96 -4.92 11.20 -18.78
CA GLY A 96 -5.07 11.64 -20.16
C GLY A 96 -5.12 13.15 -20.36
N GLU A 97 -4.69 13.93 -19.36
CA GLU A 97 -4.68 15.41 -19.38
C GLU A 97 -3.51 15.96 -20.21
N THR A 98 -3.52 15.65 -21.50
CA THR A 98 -2.40 15.96 -22.44
C THR A 98 -2.09 17.45 -22.55
N ARG A 99 -3.11 18.32 -22.46
CA ARG A 99 -2.93 19.78 -22.51
C ARG A 99 -2.20 20.27 -21.25
N LEU A 100 -2.66 19.87 -20.07
CA LEU A 100 -2.04 20.23 -18.80
C LEU A 100 -0.61 19.68 -18.69
N LEU A 101 -0.41 18.43 -19.12
CA LEU A 101 0.92 17.83 -19.19
C LEU A 101 1.88 18.65 -20.09
N SER A 102 1.41 19.13 -21.22
CA SER A 102 2.20 19.97 -22.11
C SER A 102 2.54 21.31 -21.48
N GLU A 103 1.59 21.93 -20.77
CA GLU A 103 1.79 23.18 -20.02
C GLU A 103 2.79 23.00 -18.87
N ALA A 104 2.70 21.90 -18.10
CA ALA A 104 3.63 21.56 -17.04
C ALA A 104 5.06 21.39 -17.55
N VAL A 105 5.23 20.64 -18.65
CA VAL A 105 6.55 20.43 -19.30
C VAL A 105 7.13 21.73 -19.84
N ALA A 106 6.31 22.59 -20.45
CA ALA A 106 6.74 23.90 -20.92
C ALA A 106 7.23 24.77 -19.74
N CYS A 107 6.48 24.80 -18.64
CA CYS A 107 6.85 25.54 -17.44
C CYS A 107 8.19 25.08 -16.84
N LEU A 108 8.44 23.77 -16.80
CA LEU A 108 9.72 23.22 -16.34
C LEU A 108 10.88 23.68 -17.21
N LYS A 109 10.74 23.59 -18.54
CA LYS A 109 11.77 24.03 -19.51
C LYS A 109 12.05 25.52 -19.41
N GLU A 110 11.02 26.36 -19.34
CA GLU A 110 11.14 27.82 -19.17
C GLU A 110 11.89 28.20 -17.89
N LYS A 111 11.72 27.43 -16.81
CA LYS A 111 12.37 27.65 -15.52
C LYS A 111 13.72 26.93 -15.37
N GLY A 112 14.19 26.23 -16.41
CA GLY A 112 15.46 25.52 -16.40
C GLY A 112 15.50 24.23 -15.56
N TYR A 113 14.34 23.65 -15.26
CA TYR A 113 14.27 22.35 -14.58
C TYR A 113 14.37 21.20 -15.58
N GLU A 114 15.02 20.11 -15.15
CA GLU A 114 15.05 18.87 -15.92
C GLU A 114 13.65 18.24 -15.97
N VAL A 115 13.20 17.86 -17.17
CA VAL A 115 11.95 17.12 -17.35
C VAL A 115 12.22 15.64 -17.11
N PRO A 116 11.69 15.04 -16.03
CA PRO A 116 11.95 13.63 -15.76
C PRO A 116 11.34 12.73 -16.84
N ALA A 117 12.01 11.61 -17.14
CA ALA A 117 11.47 10.60 -18.04
C ALA A 117 10.14 10.06 -17.52
N LEU A 118 9.11 10.15 -18.35
CA LEU A 118 7.73 9.71 -18.05
C LEU A 118 7.50 8.26 -18.47
N GLU A 119 8.52 7.40 -18.41
CA GLU A 119 8.27 5.98 -18.55
C GLU A 119 7.37 5.54 -17.39
N SER A 120 6.33 4.79 -17.74
CA SER A 120 5.42 4.20 -16.75
C SER A 120 6.22 3.25 -15.88
N VAL A 121 6.74 3.75 -14.78
CA VAL A 121 7.20 2.88 -13.71
C VAL A 121 5.92 2.25 -13.17
N LYS A 122 5.83 0.92 -13.24
CA LYS A 122 4.85 0.15 -12.47
C LYS A 122 4.76 0.80 -11.09
N PRO A 123 3.56 0.92 -10.48
CA PRO A 123 3.35 1.71 -9.28
C PRO A 123 4.45 1.40 -8.26
N MET A 124 5.39 2.31 -8.14
CA MET A 124 6.39 2.22 -7.07
C MET A 124 5.61 2.47 -5.80
N ALA A 125 5.47 1.42 -5.01
CA ALA A 125 5.06 1.52 -3.63
C ALA A 125 5.74 2.75 -3.03
N CYS A 126 4.96 3.59 -2.37
CA CYS A 126 5.39 4.74 -1.60
C CYS A 126 6.87 4.60 -1.18
N GLY A 127 7.74 5.54 -1.60
CA GLY A 127 9.19 5.49 -1.37
C GLY A 127 9.62 5.66 0.08
N CYS A 128 8.72 5.45 1.04
CA CYS A 128 9.09 5.35 2.44
C CYS A 128 9.85 4.03 2.68
N SER A 129 10.91 4.07 3.46
CA SER A 129 11.72 2.91 3.81
C SER A 129 10.91 1.76 4.43
N GLY A 130 9.70 2.05 4.96
CA GLY A 130 8.77 1.08 5.54
C GLY A 130 8.04 0.20 4.53
N SER A 131 7.90 0.64 3.26
CA SER A 131 7.19 -0.12 2.21
C SER A 131 8.12 -0.62 1.09
N LEU A 132 9.39 -0.25 1.09
CA LEU A 132 10.38 -0.73 0.12
C LEU A 132 10.62 -2.24 0.28
N ALA A 133 10.39 -2.99 -0.79
CA ALA A 133 10.70 -4.41 -0.84
C ALA A 133 12.21 -4.61 -0.65
N LYS A 134 12.60 -5.33 0.40
CA LYS A 134 14.00 -5.60 0.73
C LYS A 134 14.19 -7.06 1.08
N ARG A 135 15.17 -7.71 0.46
CA ARG A 135 15.66 -9.02 0.89
C ARG A 135 16.69 -8.81 1.98
N ILE A 136 16.52 -9.47 3.11
CA ILE A 136 17.47 -9.44 4.23
C ILE A 136 18.36 -10.69 4.13
N ALA A 137 19.68 -10.50 4.07
CA ALA A 137 20.62 -11.60 4.03
C ALA A 137 20.49 -12.43 5.33
N ALA A 138 20.59 -13.77 5.21
CA ALA A 138 20.66 -14.62 6.38
C ALA A 138 21.88 -14.23 7.20
N ALA A 139 21.73 -14.08 8.51
CA ALA A 139 22.85 -13.91 9.40
C ALA A 139 23.85 -15.06 9.18
N SER A 140 25.13 -14.72 8.97
CA SER A 140 26.20 -15.74 8.92
C SER A 140 26.15 -16.54 10.21
N LYS A 141 26.44 -17.85 10.14
CA LYS A 141 26.42 -18.82 11.26
C LYS A 141 27.42 -18.48 12.41
N LYS A 142 27.54 -17.25 12.82
CA LYS A 142 28.26 -16.89 14.02
C LYS A 142 27.25 -16.72 15.13
N GLU A 143 27.27 -17.70 16.06
CA GLU A 143 26.52 -17.71 17.33
C GLU A 143 25.09 -17.21 17.22
N VAL A 144 24.16 -18.14 17.03
CA VAL A 144 22.72 -17.86 17.21
C VAL A 144 22.53 -17.55 18.69
N VAL A 145 22.69 -16.29 19.05
CA VAL A 145 22.22 -15.78 20.33
C VAL A 145 20.74 -16.10 20.39
N ALA A 146 20.27 -16.69 21.47
CA ALA A 146 18.84 -16.90 21.71
C ALA A 146 18.09 -15.58 21.43
N GLY A 147 17.20 -15.57 20.41
CA GLY A 147 16.47 -14.37 20.00
C GLY A 147 16.91 -13.71 18.68
N ALA A 148 17.79 -14.32 17.88
CA ALA A 148 18.12 -13.79 16.54
C ALA A 148 16.89 -13.79 15.62
N SER A 149 16.69 -12.68 14.88
CA SER A 149 15.60 -12.57 13.92
C SER A 149 15.81 -13.50 12.72
N ALA A 150 14.80 -14.31 12.42
CA ALA A 150 14.75 -15.13 11.20
C ALA A 150 14.10 -14.39 10.01
N LEU A 151 13.79 -13.11 10.13
CA LEU A 151 13.17 -12.32 9.08
C LEU A 151 14.11 -12.15 7.88
N ARG A 152 13.60 -12.40 6.67
CA ARG A 152 14.38 -12.38 5.42
C ARG A 152 13.90 -11.38 4.39
N GLN A 153 12.79 -10.71 4.63
CA GLN A 153 12.30 -9.65 3.76
C GLN A 153 11.64 -8.52 4.56
N TRP A 154 11.43 -7.42 3.87
CA TRP A 154 10.63 -6.29 4.30
C TRP A 154 9.90 -5.70 3.08
N PRO A 155 8.67 -5.22 3.22
CA PRO A 155 7.78 -5.24 4.40
C PRO A 155 7.22 -6.65 4.69
N VAL A 156 6.44 -6.78 5.77
CA VAL A 156 5.78 -8.05 6.17
C VAL A 156 4.26 -7.96 6.11
N GLN A 157 3.70 -6.77 6.29
CA GLN A 157 2.26 -6.52 6.22
C GLN A 157 1.74 -6.70 4.79
N LEU A 158 0.71 -7.55 4.63
CA LEU A 158 0.13 -7.86 3.31
C LEU A 158 -0.27 -6.60 2.54
N LYS A 159 -0.82 -5.61 3.22
CA LYS A 159 -1.21 -4.33 2.62
C LYS A 159 -0.05 -3.59 1.94
N LEU A 160 1.18 -3.72 2.47
CA LEU A 160 2.38 -3.02 2.00
C LEU A 160 3.22 -3.84 1.01
N LEU A 161 2.99 -5.14 0.90
CA LEU A 161 3.76 -6.02 0.02
C LEU A 161 3.58 -5.66 -1.46
N ASN A 162 4.67 -5.76 -2.21
CA ASN A 162 4.61 -5.76 -3.67
C ASN A 162 4.45 -7.21 -4.16
N PRO A 163 3.34 -7.58 -4.82
CA PRO A 163 3.14 -8.94 -5.32
C PRO A 163 4.22 -9.45 -6.28
N ALA A 164 4.87 -8.56 -7.02
CA ALA A 164 5.93 -8.90 -7.97
C ALA A 164 7.34 -8.92 -7.35
N ALA A 165 7.46 -8.96 -6.01
CA ALA A 165 8.77 -8.93 -5.36
C ALA A 165 9.50 -10.26 -5.52
N ALA A 166 10.76 -10.22 -5.98
CA ALA A 166 11.56 -11.41 -6.30
C ALA A 166 11.84 -12.35 -5.10
N TYR A 167 11.62 -11.90 -3.85
CA TYR A 167 11.78 -12.80 -2.71
C TYR A 167 10.67 -13.85 -2.59
N PHE A 168 9.59 -13.75 -3.39
CA PHE A 168 8.56 -14.76 -3.47
C PHE A 168 8.94 -15.94 -4.40
N ASP A 169 9.94 -15.77 -5.27
CA ASP A 169 10.35 -16.83 -6.19
C ASP A 169 10.85 -18.06 -5.43
N ASN A 170 10.22 -19.21 -5.67
CA ASN A 170 10.52 -20.48 -5.01
C ASN A 170 10.51 -20.39 -3.46
N ALA A 171 9.63 -19.57 -2.91
CA ALA A 171 9.54 -19.36 -1.48
C ALA A 171 8.68 -20.42 -0.77
N ASP A 172 9.05 -20.71 0.48
CA ASP A 172 8.14 -21.26 1.47
C ASP A 172 7.47 -20.07 2.17
N LEU A 173 6.15 -19.99 2.15
CA LEU A 173 5.41 -18.88 2.76
C LEU A 173 4.93 -19.22 4.16
N LEU A 174 5.05 -18.25 5.06
CA LEU A 174 4.33 -18.21 6.31
C LEU A 174 3.31 -17.05 6.24
N VAL A 175 2.04 -17.38 6.21
CA VAL A 175 0.95 -16.42 6.37
C VAL A 175 0.49 -16.45 7.81
N SER A 176 0.74 -15.40 8.57
CA SER A 176 0.51 -15.35 10.00
C SER A 176 -0.50 -14.27 10.37
N ALA A 177 -1.43 -14.60 11.26
CA ALA A 177 -2.23 -13.56 11.92
C ALA A 177 -1.34 -12.72 12.83
N ASP A 178 -1.59 -11.41 12.93
CA ASP A 178 -0.75 -10.44 13.65
C ASP A 178 -0.42 -10.82 15.09
N CYS A 179 -1.38 -11.44 15.80
CA CYS A 179 -1.20 -11.80 17.21
C CYS A 179 -0.25 -12.99 17.44
N VAL A 180 0.01 -13.83 16.43
CA VAL A 180 0.75 -15.09 16.61
C VAL A 180 2.16 -14.87 17.11
N ALA A 181 2.89 -13.91 16.53
CA ALA A 181 4.27 -13.62 16.92
C ALA A 181 4.41 -13.13 18.37
N HIS A 182 3.35 -12.57 18.92
CA HIS A 182 3.32 -12.07 20.31
C HIS A 182 2.91 -13.15 21.31
N ALA A 183 2.12 -14.13 20.85
CA ALA A 183 1.65 -15.24 21.71
C ALA A 183 2.63 -16.42 21.71
N TYR A 184 3.33 -16.69 20.59
CA TYR A 184 4.16 -17.87 20.43
C TYR A 184 5.64 -17.57 20.54
N GLY A 185 6.27 -17.97 21.64
CA GLY A 185 7.69 -17.72 21.89
C GLY A 185 8.66 -18.38 20.88
N GLY A 186 8.24 -19.45 20.21
CA GLY A 186 8.99 -20.16 19.15
C GLY A 186 8.86 -19.57 17.76
N PHE A 187 8.17 -18.43 17.59
CA PHE A 187 7.78 -17.88 16.29
C PHE A 187 8.93 -17.79 15.27
N HIS A 188 10.05 -17.18 15.65
CA HIS A 188 11.20 -17.02 14.75
C HIS A 188 11.87 -18.34 14.40
N LYS A 189 12.04 -19.22 15.36
CA LYS A 189 12.79 -20.49 15.21
C LYS A 189 11.96 -21.57 14.52
N GLU A 190 10.69 -21.68 14.86
CA GLU A 190 9.87 -22.82 14.46
C GLU A 190 8.91 -22.51 13.31
N LEU A 191 8.40 -21.26 13.25
CA LEU A 191 7.48 -20.84 12.21
C LEU A 191 8.15 -20.06 11.09
N LEU A 192 9.03 -19.10 11.41
CA LEU A 192 9.55 -18.15 10.44
C LEU A 192 10.84 -18.61 9.76
N GLU A 193 11.68 -19.42 10.42
CA GLU A 193 12.98 -19.80 9.86
C GLU A 193 12.82 -20.47 8.47
N GLY A 194 13.53 -19.92 7.50
CA GLY A 194 13.51 -20.38 6.10
C GLY A 194 12.31 -19.92 5.27
N ARG A 195 11.36 -19.19 5.84
CA ARG A 195 10.13 -18.75 5.17
C ARG A 195 10.09 -17.26 4.89
N ILE A 196 9.27 -16.88 3.91
CA ILE A 196 8.87 -15.50 3.64
C ILE A 196 7.59 -15.22 4.40
N LEU A 197 7.56 -14.13 5.17
CA LEU A 197 6.48 -13.80 6.09
C LEU A 197 5.46 -12.85 5.45
N ILE A 198 4.20 -13.18 5.58
CA ILE A 198 3.06 -12.30 5.29
C ILE A 198 2.22 -12.22 6.55
N ILE A 199 1.92 -11.00 7.03
CA ILE A 199 1.03 -10.82 8.20
C ILE A 199 -0.17 -9.93 7.87
N PHE A 200 -1.29 -10.21 8.50
CA PHE A 200 -2.50 -9.40 8.49
C PHE A 200 -3.48 -9.85 9.59
N CYS A 201 -4.46 -9.00 9.91
CA CYS A 201 -5.53 -9.33 10.84
C CYS A 201 -6.89 -9.36 10.13
N PRO A 202 -7.56 -10.52 9.96
CA PRO A 202 -8.84 -10.59 9.27
C PRO A 202 -9.99 -9.88 10.01
N LYS A 203 -9.78 -9.47 11.26
CA LYS A 203 -10.78 -8.76 12.08
C LYS A 203 -10.60 -7.25 12.09
N LEU A 204 -9.34 -6.77 12.08
CA LEU A 204 -9.01 -5.34 12.21
C LEU A 204 -8.78 -4.67 10.86
N ASP A 205 -8.32 -5.44 9.87
CA ASP A 205 -8.05 -4.90 8.55
C ASP A 205 -9.35 -4.71 7.76
N SER A 206 -9.39 -3.65 6.98
CA SER A 206 -10.45 -3.38 6.01
C SER A 206 -10.12 -4.02 4.64
N ASP A 207 -11.13 -4.12 3.78
CA ASP A 207 -10.96 -4.50 2.37
C ASP A 207 -10.35 -5.90 2.15
N LEU A 208 -10.84 -6.90 2.88
CA LEU A 208 -10.31 -8.27 2.84
C LEU A 208 -10.36 -8.92 1.45
N ASP A 209 -11.28 -8.50 0.58
CA ASP A 209 -11.32 -8.96 -0.82
C ASP A 209 -10.08 -8.50 -1.60
N VAL A 210 -9.55 -7.31 -1.31
CA VAL A 210 -8.27 -6.82 -1.87
C VAL A 210 -7.10 -7.70 -1.40
N TYR A 211 -7.16 -8.24 -0.19
CA TYR A 211 -6.14 -9.18 0.33
C TYR A 211 -6.19 -10.52 -0.41
N VAL A 212 -7.39 -11.03 -0.71
CA VAL A 212 -7.57 -12.23 -1.52
C VAL A 212 -6.95 -12.04 -2.90
N GLU A 213 -7.27 -10.93 -3.58
CA GLU A 213 -6.72 -10.62 -4.91
C GLU A 213 -5.19 -10.48 -4.87
N LYS A 214 -4.66 -9.77 -3.86
CA LYS A 214 -3.21 -9.57 -3.73
C LYS A 214 -2.46 -10.88 -3.47
N LEU A 215 -2.99 -11.76 -2.63
CA LEU A 215 -2.43 -13.08 -2.41
C LEU A 215 -2.53 -13.95 -3.68
N ALA A 216 -3.66 -13.90 -4.39
CA ALA A 216 -3.85 -14.59 -5.65
C ALA A 216 -2.84 -14.11 -6.71
N GLU A 217 -2.54 -12.82 -6.75
CA GLU A 217 -1.52 -12.26 -7.63
C GLU A 217 -0.12 -12.81 -7.29
N ILE A 218 0.26 -12.86 -6.01
CA ILE A 218 1.51 -13.50 -5.57
C ILE A 218 1.56 -14.96 -6.04
N PHE A 219 0.49 -15.73 -5.85
CA PHE A 219 0.44 -17.13 -6.27
C PHE A 219 0.47 -17.33 -7.79
N ARG A 220 -0.03 -16.37 -8.58
CA ARG A 220 0.05 -16.40 -10.05
C ARG A 220 1.44 -16.08 -10.56
N LEU A 221 2.07 -15.07 -9.97
CA LEU A 221 3.36 -14.53 -10.44
C LEU A 221 4.56 -15.39 -10.06
N HIS A 222 4.45 -16.18 -8.97
CA HIS A 222 5.59 -16.90 -8.41
C HIS A 222 5.29 -18.38 -8.24
N ASP A 223 6.34 -19.22 -8.35
CA ASP A 223 6.27 -20.64 -8.00
C ASP A 223 6.53 -20.82 -6.50
N ILE A 224 5.45 -20.77 -5.71
CA ILE A 224 5.51 -20.93 -4.25
C ILE A 224 5.67 -22.41 -3.92
N ARG A 225 6.68 -22.80 -3.12
CA ARG A 225 6.92 -24.20 -2.76
C ARG A 225 5.90 -24.74 -1.76
N SER A 226 5.69 -24.02 -0.67
CA SER A 226 4.73 -24.39 0.36
C SER A 226 4.05 -23.16 0.99
N VAL A 227 2.87 -23.37 1.54
CA VAL A 227 2.11 -22.35 2.26
C VAL A 227 1.76 -22.87 3.65
N THR A 228 2.28 -22.20 4.67
CA THR A 228 1.94 -22.43 6.07
C THR A 228 1.11 -21.27 6.57
N VAL A 229 -0.03 -21.56 7.19
CA VAL A 229 -0.85 -20.54 7.87
C VAL A 229 -0.68 -20.71 9.37
N ALA A 230 -0.39 -19.62 10.06
CA ALA A 230 -0.36 -19.58 11.52
C ALA A 230 -1.45 -18.63 12.03
N ARG A 231 -2.33 -19.12 12.87
CA ARG A 231 -3.44 -18.36 13.45
C ARG A 231 -3.61 -18.62 14.94
N MET A 232 -4.25 -17.69 15.62
CA MET A 232 -4.68 -17.94 17.00
C MET A 232 -5.89 -18.88 17.01
N GLU A 233 -6.09 -19.57 18.13
CA GLU A 233 -7.29 -20.41 18.38
C GLU A 233 -8.60 -19.62 18.40
N VAL A 234 -8.53 -18.31 18.63
CA VAL A 234 -9.70 -17.45 18.78
C VAL A 234 -10.50 -17.31 17.47
N PRO A 235 -11.84 -17.20 17.54
CA PRO A 235 -12.71 -17.24 16.36
C PRO A 235 -12.39 -16.16 15.31
N CYS A 236 -11.93 -14.97 15.74
CA CYS A 236 -11.60 -13.86 14.82
C CYS A 236 -10.44 -14.19 13.88
N CYS A 237 -9.57 -15.16 14.22
CA CYS A 237 -8.44 -15.56 13.39
C CYS A 237 -8.78 -16.64 12.35
N GLY A 238 -9.95 -17.24 12.39
CA GLY A 238 -10.38 -18.26 11.41
C GLY A 238 -10.39 -17.74 9.96
N GLY A 239 -10.68 -16.46 9.79
CA GLY A 239 -10.67 -15.81 8.49
C GLY A 239 -9.30 -15.82 7.77
N THR A 240 -8.18 -15.99 8.49
CA THR A 240 -6.85 -16.07 7.89
C THR A 240 -6.73 -17.26 6.94
N VAL A 241 -7.22 -18.43 7.35
CA VAL A 241 -7.22 -19.65 6.51
C VAL A 241 -8.13 -19.46 5.29
N ALA A 242 -9.36 -19.01 5.50
CA ALA A 242 -10.34 -18.82 4.44
C ALA A 242 -9.86 -17.83 3.34
N ILE A 243 -9.16 -16.75 3.74
CA ILE A 243 -8.58 -15.78 2.80
C ILE A 243 -7.50 -16.43 1.94
N VAL A 244 -6.61 -17.24 2.53
CA VAL A 244 -5.54 -17.92 1.80
C VAL A 244 -6.11 -18.99 0.87
N GLU A 245 -7.09 -19.77 1.31
CA GLU A 245 -7.79 -20.78 0.48
C GLU A 245 -8.45 -20.14 -0.73
N LYS A 246 -9.24 -19.08 -0.52
CA LYS A 246 -9.90 -18.33 -1.59
C LYS A 246 -8.90 -17.72 -2.58
N ALA A 247 -7.75 -17.28 -2.09
CA ALA A 247 -6.68 -16.74 -2.95
C ALA A 247 -6.01 -17.83 -3.81
N LEU A 248 -5.79 -19.02 -3.27
CA LEU A 248 -5.28 -20.18 -4.02
C LEU A 248 -6.27 -20.62 -5.09
N GLU A 249 -7.55 -20.71 -4.74
CA GLU A 249 -8.62 -21.03 -5.69
C GLU A 249 -8.65 -20.01 -6.84
N LEU A 250 -8.66 -18.71 -6.51
CA LEU A 250 -8.65 -17.63 -7.49
C LEU A 250 -7.40 -17.60 -8.38
N ALA A 251 -6.27 -18.09 -7.86
CA ALA A 251 -5.03 -18.23 -8.63
C ALA A 251 -5.00 -19.53 -9.48
N GLY A 252 -5.97 -20.42 -9.34
CA GLY A 252 -5.97 -21.74 -10.00
C GLY A 252 -4.82 -22.64 -9.51
N LYS A 253 -4.41 -22.51 -8.25
CA LYS A 253 -3.31 -23.30 -7.65
C LYS A 253 -3.86 -24.28 -6.61
N GLU A 254 -3.62 -25.55 -6.83
CA GLU A 254 -3.90 -26.58 -5.83
C GLU A 254 -2.68 -26.75 -4.92
N LYS A 255 -2.71 -26.15 -3.74
CA LYS A 255 -1.68 -26.30 -2.71
C LYS A 255 -2.31 -26.74 -1.39
N LYS A 256 -1.76 -27.79 -0.79
CA LYS A 256 -2.17 -28.19 0.55
C LYS A 256 -1.63 -27.18 1.55
N LEU A 257 -2.51 -26.59 2.36
CA LEU A 257 -2.13 -25.71 3.46
C LEU A 257 -1.69 -26.55 4.66
N LYS A 258 -0.62 -26.09 5.31
CA LYS A 258 -0.29 -26.52 6.67
C LYS A 258 -0.82 -25.44 7.62
N VAL A 259 -1.73 -25.81 8.51
CA VAL A 259 -2.32 -24.87 9.47
C VAL A 259 -1.75 -25.14 10.87
N ASN A 260 -1.18 -24.11 11.46
CA ASN A 260 -0.73 -24.10 12.87
C ASN A 260 -1.66 -23.20 13.68
N ILE A 261 -2.21 -23.76 14.76
CA ILE A 261 -3.09 -23.03 15.67
C ILE A 261 -2.33 -22.78 16.96
N VAL A 262 -2.25 -21.52 17.35
CA VAL A 262 -1.59 -21.08 18.58
C VAL A 262 -2.65 -20.71 19.61
N GLY A 263 -2.58 -21.33 20.76
CA GLY A 263 -3.40 -21.01 21.93
C GLY A 263 -2.99 -19.66 22.55
N ILE A 264 -3.89 -19.06 23.28
CA ILE A 264 -3.58 -17.83 24.08
C ILE A 264 -2.57 -18.10 25.18
N ASP A 265 -2.40 -19.36 25.56
CA ASP A 265 -1.39 -19.87 26.49
C ASP A 265 0.01 -20.05 25.84
N GLY A 266 0.14 -19.80 24.54
CA GLY A 266 1.38 -19.97 23.79
C GLY A 266 1.66 -21.40 23.33
N CYS A 267 0.74 -22.36 23.50
CA CYS A 267 0.88 -23.72 22.98
C CYS A 267 0.49 -23.77 21.51
N MET A 268 1.21 -24.55 20.69
CA MET A 268 0.94 -24.70 19.26
C MET A 268 0.43 -26.10 18.94
N GLN A 269 -0.64 -26.17 18.15
CA GLN A 269 -1.19 -27.40 17.56
C GLN A 269 -1.09 -27.29 16.03
N THR A 270 -0.85 -28.41 15.37
CA THR A 270 -0.78 -28.49 13.88
C THR A 270 -1.93 -29.36 13.39
N GLU A 271 -2.73 -28.84 12.43
CA GLU A 271 -3.76 -29.55 11.69
C GLU A 271 -3.24 -30.08 10.36
#